data_a2080ff9c0150b48a25ee9e0779a4755
#
_entry.id   a2080ff9c0150b48a25ee9e0779a4755
#
_cell.length_a   1.000
_cell.length_b   1.000
_cell.length_c   1.000
_cell.angle_alpha   90.00
_cell.angle_beta   90.00
_cell.angle_gamma   90.00
#
_symmetry.space_group_name_H-M   'P 1'
#
loop_
_entity.id
_entity.type
_entity.pdbx_description
1 polymer ?
#
loop_
_entity_poly.entity_id
_entity_poly.type
_entity_poly.pdbx_seq_one_letter_code
_entity_poly.pdbx_strand_id
1 'polypeptide(L)'
;LRFFAGAARSLDGTGAGTLSEGYTSIITRRPVGLVAGITPWNFPLIMAIWKAGPALAAGNSVVLKPAPTTPRTTLRIAELAHRAGLPDGVLSVVT
;
A
#
# COMPACT_ATOMS: atom_id res chain seq x y z
N LEU A 1 -2.88 -3.47 -10.33
CA LEU A 1 -3.71 -2.59 -9.47
C LEU A 1 -5.10 -3.16 -9.22
N ARG A 2 -5.84 -3.64 -10.23
CA ARG A 2 -7.19 -4.21 -10.06
C ARG A 2 -7.25 -5.32 -9.00
N PHE A 3 -6.24 -6.19 -8.92
CA PHE A 3 -6.14 -7.21 -7.90
C PHE A 3 -6.15 -6.61 -6.48
N PHE A 4 -5.31 -5.61 -6.22
CA PHE A 4 -5.24 -4.97 -4.90
C PHE A 4 -6.51 -4.17 -4.57
N ALA A 5 -7.14 -3.56 -5.56
CA ALA A 5 -8.43 -2.89 -5.38
C ALA A 5 -9.55 -3.87 -4.99
N GLY A 6 -9.52 -5.09 -5.53
CA GLY A 6 -10.41 -6.18 -5.11
C GLY A 6 -10.07 -6.68 -3.71
N ALA A 7 -8.81 -6.93 -3.43
CA ALA A 7 -8.32 -7.43 -2.14
C ALA A 7 -8.59 -6.45 -0.98
N ALA A 8 -8.61 -5.14 -1.25
CA ALA A 8 -8.94 -4.12 -0.25
C ALA A 8 -10.33 -4.31 0.39
N ARG A 9 -11.26 -4.98 -0.32
CA ARG A 9 -12.60 -5.29 0.17
C ARG A 9 -12.66 -6.51 1.07
N SER A 10 -11.58 -7.28 1.16
CA SER A 10 -11.46 -8.53 1.91
C SER A 10 -10.39 -8.43 3.02
N LEU A 11 -10.14 -7.22 3.52
CA LEU A 11 -9.26 -7.00 4.68
C LEU A 11 -10.03 -7.27 5.97
N ASP A 12 -10.47 -8.50 6.13
CA ASP A 12 -11.24 -8.92 7.29
C ASP A 12 -10.35 -9.05 8.53
N GLY A 13 -10.92 -8.72 9.69
CA GLY A 13 -10.38 -9.13 10.98
C GLY A 13 -10.61 -10.62 11.22
N THR A 14 -9.85 -11.22 12.10
CA THR A 14 -10.10 -12.59 12.53
C THR A 14 -11.12 -12.59 13.67
N GLY A 15 -12.08 -13.49 13.61
CA GLY A 15 -13.24 -13.52 14.49
C GLY A 15 -12.91 -13.57 15.98
N ALA A 16 -13.90 -13.23 16.75
CA ALA A 16 -13.84 -13.22 18.20
C ALA A 16 -13.81 -14.67 18.76
N GLY A 17 -13.02 -14.87 19.78
CA GLY A 17 -13.01 -16.08 20.58
C GLY A 17 -12.98 -15.74 22.08
N THR A 18 -13.55 -16.59 22.92
CA THR A 18 -13.41 -16.49 24.36
C THR A 18 -12.10 -17.17 24.75
N LEU A 19 -11.03 -16.41 24.95
CA LEU A 19 -9.72 -16.90 25.38
C LEU A 19 -9.63 -17.07 26.91
N SER A 20 -10.50 -16.40 27.65
CA SER A 20 -10.62 -16.45 29.11
C SER A 20 -12.08 -16.21 29.48
N GLU A 21 -12.51 -16.76 30.61
CA GLU A 21 -13.85 -16.53 31.14
C GLU A 21 -14.10 -15.03 31.38
N GLY A 22 -15.19 -14.51 30.85
CA GLY A 22 -15.56 -13.10 30.95
C GLY A 22 -14.90 -12.15 29.93
N TYR A 23 -14.05 -12.66 29.01
CA TYR A 23 -13.37 -11.83 28.02
C TYR A 23 -13.68 -12.28 26.58
N THR A 24 -13.96 -11.31 25.71
CA THR A 24 -14.06 -11.54 24.25
C THR A 24 -12.84 -10.94 23.57
N SER A 25 -12.11 -11.76 22.79
CA SER A 25 -10.95 -11.33 22.02
C SER A 25 -11.35 -11.05 20.58
N ILE A 26 -11.00 -9.86 20.06
CA ILE A 26 -11.24 -9.45 18.68
C ILE A 26 -9.91 -9.00 18.07
N ILE A 27 -9.56 -9.56 16.90
CA ILE A 27 -8.39 -9.14 16.12
C ILE A 27 -8.85 -8.16 15.05
N THR A 28 -8.40 -6.92 15.13
CA THR A 28 -8.65 -5.90 14.12
C THR A 28 -7.37 -5.57 13.36
N ARG A 29 -7.50 -5.27 12.07
CA ARG A 29 -6.38 -4.79 11.24
C ARG A 29 -6.48 -3.28 11.10
N ARG A 30 -5.34 -2.59 11.26
CA ARG A 30 -5.26 -1.13 11.12
C ARG A 30 -4.08 -0.76 10.22
N PRO A 31 -4.13 0.38 9.51
CA PRO A 31 -2.98 0.91 8.80
C PRO A 31 -1.79 1.10 9.74
N VAL A 32 -0.58 0.81 9.25
CA VAL A 32 0.67 1.11 9.96
C VAL A 32 0.96 2.62 9.94
N GLY A 33 0.40 3.33 8.96
CA GLY A 33 0.55 4.76 8.73
C GLY A 33 1.38 5.06 7.50
N LEU A 34 2.70 5.17 7.62
CA LEU A 34 3.62 5.46 6.52
C LEU A 34 4.46 4.24 6.17
N VAL A 35 4.49 3.88 4.89
CA VAL A 35 5.26 2.77 4.34
C VAL A 35 6.29 3.28 3.34
N ALA A 36 7.56 2.92 3.51
CA ALA A 36 8.61 3.19 2.53
C ALA A 36 8.84 1.97 1.62
N GLY A 37 8.89 2.19 0.31
CA GLY A 37 9.17 1.15 -0.68
C GLY A 37 10.37 1.49 -1.55
N ILE A 38 11.44 0.69 -1.49
CA ILE A 38 12.60 0.81 -2.38
C ILE A 38 12.43 -0.21 -3.50
N THR A 39 12.54 0.23 -4.77
CA THR A 39 12.32 -0.64 -5.94
C THR A 39 13.58 -0.76 -6.79
N PRO A 40 13.87 -1.96 -7.29
CA PRO A 40 15.02 -2.22 -8.16
C PRO A 40 14.79 -1.71 -9.57
N TRP A 41 15.85 -1.78 -10.39
CA TRP A 41 15.89 -1.31 -11.78
C TRP A 41 15.35 -2.34 -12.78
N ASN A 42 15.39 -3.63 -12.48
CA ASN A 42 15.07 -4.70 -13.44
C ASN A 42 13.57 -4.88 -13.73
N PHE A 43 12.69 -4.57 -12.78
CA PHE A 43 11.24 -4.58 -12.96
C PHE A 43 10.59 -3.34 -12.30
N PRO A 44 10.94 -2.12 -12.73
CA PRO A 44 10.64 -0.91 -11.99
C PRO A 44 9.13 -0.67 -11.79
N LEU A 45 8.33 -0.89 -12.83
CA LEU A 45 6.88 -0.69 -12.77
C LEU A 45 6.19 -1.69 -11.85
N ILE A 46 6.47 -2.99 -12.06
CA ILE A 46 5.77 -4.05 -11.31
C ILE A 46 6.15 -4.02 -9.84
N MET A 47 7.42 -3.76 -9.54
CA MET A 47 7.91 -3.68 -8.15
C MET A 47 7.34 -2.46 -7.42
N ALA A 48 7.18 -1.33 -8.09
CA ALA A 48 6.49 -0.18 -7.52
C ALA A 48 5.02 -0.51 -7.19
N ILE A 49 4.31 -1.17 -8.10
CA ILE A 49 2.92 -1.58 -7.92
C ILE A 49 2.79 -2.62 -6.78
N TRP A 50 3.70 -3.60 -6.70
CA TRP A 50 3.65 -4.64 -5.67
C TRP A 50 3.92 -4.09 -4.26
N LYS A 51 4.62 -2.96 -4.15
CA LYS A 51 4.85 -2.30 -2.86
C LYS A 51 3.73 -1.29 -2.53
N ALA A 52 3.41 -0.40 -3.46
CA ALA A 52 2.40 0.62 -3.23
C ALA A 52 0.97 0.04 -3.19
N GLY A 53 0.64 -0.91 -4.06
CA GLY A 53 -0.71 -1.44 -4.19
C GLY A 53 -1.29 -1.99 -2.89
N PRO A 54 -0.65 -2.98 -2.24
CA PRO A 54 -1.14 -3.52 -0.98
C PRO A 54 -1.07 -2.51 0.17
N ALA A 55 -0.05 -1.65 0.21
CA ALA A 55 0.07 -0.64 1.26
C ALA A 55 -1.06 0.39 1.19
N LEU A 56 -1.37 0.91 0.01
CA LEU A 56 -2.51 1.81 -0.22
C LEU A 56 -3.85 1.12 0.04
N ALA A 57 -4.00 -0.14 -0.40
CA ALA A 57 -5.20 -0.93 -0.16
C ALA A 57 -5.48 -1.14 1.33
N ALA A 58 -4.43 -1.22 2.15
CA ALA A 58 -4.51 -1.32 3.60
C ALA A 58 -4.65 0.05 4.31
N GLY A 59 -4.82 1.14 3.57
CA GLY A 59 -5.06 2.49 4.13
C GLY A 59 -3.80 3.25 4.56
N ASN A 60 -2.61 2.85 4.09
CA ASN A 60 -1.36 3.54 4.42
C ASN A 60 -1.01 4.63 3.41
N SER A 61 -0.22 5.62 3.83
CA SER A 61 0.55 6.47 2.93
C SER A 61 1.85 5.77 2.52
N VAL A 62 2.33 6.06 1.30
CA VAL A 62 3.48 5.37 0.72
C VAL A 62 4.49 6.36 0.15
N VAL A 63 5.76 6.16 0.49
CA VAL A 63 6.89 6.82 -0.16
C VAL A 63 7.66 5.77 -0.96
N LEU A 64 7.74 5.95 -2.28
CA LEU A 64 8.52 5.08 -3.16
C LEU A 64 9.85 5.73 -3.51
N LYS A 65 10.94 4.96 -3.40
CA LYS A 65 12.25 5.31 -3.91
C LYS A 65 12.63 4.34 -5.03
N PRO A 66 12.44 4.72 -6.30
CA PRO A 66 12.90 3.90 -7.43
C PRO A 66 14.43 3.90 -7.54
N ALA A 67 14.94 2.91 -8.27
CA ALA A 67 16.35 2.93 -8.66
C ALA A 67 16.65 4.18 -9.50
N PRO A 68 17.80 4.85 -9.30
CA PRO A 68 18.14 6.09 -10.01
C PRO A 68 18.12 5.95 -11.54
N THR A 69 18.37 4.76 -12.06
CA THR A 69 18.39 4.47 -13.51
C THR A 69 16.99 4.29 -14.13
N THR A 70 15.95 4.05 -13.31
CA THR A 70 14.61 3.73 -13.82
C THR A 70 13.46 4.43 -13.05
N PRO A 71 13.52 5.75 -12.81
CA PRO A 71 12.51 6.44 -11.99
C PRO A 71 11.20 6.73 -12.74
N ARG A 72 11.24 6.82 -14.08
CA ARG A 72 10.17 7.38 -14.91
C ARG A 72 8.82 6.71 -14.73
N THR A 73 8.78 5.38 -14.67
CA THR A 73 7.53 4.63 -14.52
C THR A 73 6.90 4.82 -13.15
N THR A 74 7.72 4.92 -12.10
CA THR A 74 7.26 5.18 -10.72
C THR A 74 6.71 6.60 -10.58
N LEU A 75 7.38 7.60 -11.16
CA LEU A 75 6.89 8.97 -11.21
C LEU A 75 5.56 9.04 -11.96
N ARG A 76 5.45 8.34 -13.11
CA ARG A 76 4.21 8.30 -13.87
C ARG A 76 3.04 7.68 -13.11
N ILE A 77 3.29 6.64 -12.31
CA ILE A 77 2.25 6.05 -11.45
C ILE A 77 1.74 7.07 -10.42
N ALA A 78 2.64 7.80 -9.77
CA ALA A 78 2.25 8.82 -8.80
C ALA A 78 1.41 9.94 -9.45
N GLU A 79 1.82 10.42 -10.61
CA GLU A 79 1.05 11.39 -11.38
C GLU A 79 -0.36 10.87 -11.74
N LEU A 80 -0.44 9.63 -12.23
CA LEU A 80 -1.73 9.01 -12.58
C LEU A 80 -2.62 8.79 -11.35
N ALA A 81 -2.03 8.44 -10.21
CA ALA A 81 -2.75 8.28 -8.96
C ALA A 81 -3.35 9.61 -8.48
N HIS A 82 -2.55 10.69 -8.51
CA HIS A 82 -3.04 12.04 -8.21
C HIS A 82 -4.19 12.44 -9.15
N ARG A 83 -4.02 12.27 -10.46
CA ARG A 83 -5.08 12.56 -11.46
C ARG A 83 -6.34 11.71 -11.28
N ALA A 84 -6.22 10.52 -10.70
CA ALA A 84 -7.34 9.65 -10.36
C ALA A 84 -8.03 10.02 -9.03
N GLY A 85 -7.58 11.10 -8.37
CA GLY A 85 -8.18 11.61 -7.12
C GLY A 85 -7.55 11.07 -5.85
N LEU A 86 -6.36 10.42 -5.92
CA LEU A 86 -5.64 10.08 -4.69
C LEU A 86 -5.18 11.38 -4.00
N PRO A 87 -5.48 11.59 -2.71
CA PRO A 87 -5.10 12.81 -2.01
C PRO A 87 -3.59 13.05 -1.99
N ASP A 88 -3.19 14.32 -1.95
CA ASP A 88 -1.80 14.71 -1.88
C ASP A 88 -1.11 14.11 -0.66
N GLY A 89 0.14 13.68 -0.82
CA GLY A 89 0.95 13.07 0.23
C GLY A 89 0.65 11.59 0.50
N VAL A 90 -0.42 11.01 -0.06
CA VAL A 90 -0.73 9.57 0.13
C VAL A 90 0.21 8.69 -0.67
N LEU A 91 0.62 9.12 -1.88
CA LEU A 91 1.66 8.43 -2.66
C LEU A 91 2.72 9.45 -3.10
N SER A 92 3.91 9.34 -2.54
CA SER A 92 5.06 10.19 -2.85
C SER A 92 6.18 9.40 -3.49
N VAL A 93 6.97 10.04 -4.35
CA VAL A 93 8.16 9.44 -4.99
C VAL A 93 9.37 10.33 -4.73
N VAL A 94 10.46 9.71 -4.26
CA VAL A 94 11.76 10.33 -4.02
C VAL A 94 12.77 9.71 -4.97
N THR A 95 13.44 10.51 -5.82
CA THR A 95 14.44 10.06 -6.81
C THR A 95 15.86 10.43 -6.41
#